data_f1669af285d1194d6b033506175061bf
#
_entry.id   f1669af285d1194d6b033506175061bf
#
_cell.length_a   1.000
_cell.length_b   1.000
_cell.length_c   1.000
_cell.angle_alpha   90.00
_cell.angle_beta   90.00
_cell.angle_gamma   90.00
#
_symmetry.space_group_name_H-M   'P 1'
#
loop_
_entity.id
_entity.type
_entity.pdbx_description
1 polymer ?
#
loop_
_entity_poly.entity_id
_entity_poly.type
_entity_poly.pdbx_seq_one_letter_code
_entity_poly.pdbx_strand_id
1 'polypeptide(L)'
;MNIQEAKEEIKRTVEAYHKRDEDGSYKIPVEKQRPLFLMGPPGIGKTAIVEQVAEELGINLISYTITHHTRQSAIGLPFISKKIYGEKEYSVTEYTMSEIVASVYEQIERTGIEEGILFLDEINAVSETLSPTMLQFLQYKTFGMHRVPEGFIIVTAGNPSEFNKSVRDFDIATLDRLRKIDIEEDFQSFKSYAYQAGVHGAITSYLEIKKDRFYFVKQDIEGKRYVTARSWEDLSKLLQVYEELQYPLEKELCQEYLADPEVAEDFTLYYSLYQKYREIYHVPDILEGAEIKETRLFLEAPFDEKLSLLSLLTDALQIAFTDYVKKKELLSRIFRFLKSMKEKLSEVSVSQALEEEIKRQRKRMATLKEARMLSKKEESIRLQLIQMFGDFYSALKERNSTEDTGNREDRKENEADFSLIKDCFRVKEEERQQEVEKTGKMLSNALNFLGNTFGEGQELLLFLSELTKSPYALGFLSDVGNETYSRYNQYLLLKDKQKALQEEAKEVLRS
;
A
#
# COMPACT_ATOMS: atom_id res chain seq x y z
N MET A 1 0.22 19.03 6.54
CA MET A 1 0.25 18.38 5.19
C MET A 1 -0.63 17.15 5.19
N ASN A 2 -1.10 16.70 4.02
CA ASN A 2 -1.86 15.46 3.95
C ASN A 2 -0.97 14.20 4.07
N ILE A 3 -1.60 13.02 4.21
CA ILE A 3 -0.89 11.75 4.45
C ILE A 3 0.01 11.34 3.27
N GLN A 4 -0.38 11.68 2.03
CA GLN A 4 0.41 11.35 0.84
C GLN A 4 1.66 12.23 0.73
N GLU A 5 1.53 13.53 1.01
CA GLU A 5 2.66 14.45 1.08
C GLU A 5 3.64 14.04 2.18
N ALA A 6 3.13 13.61 3.35
CA ALA A 6 3.95 13.10 4.44
C ALA A 6 4.72 11.83 4.04
N LYS A 7 4.10 10.90 3.31
CA LYS A 7 4.75 9.72 2.77
C LYS A 7 5.93 10.07 1.85
N GLU A 8 5.71 10.98 0.90
CA GLU A 8 6.77 11.44 -0.01
C GLU A 8 7.91 12.14 0.74
N GLU A 9 7.58 12.90 1.77
CA GLU A 9 8.58 13.59 2.59
C GLU A 9 9.42 12.62 3.43
N ILE A 10 8.80 11.56 3.97
CA ILE A 10 9.53 10.46 4.63
C ILE A 10 10.48 9.79 3.64
N LYS A 11 9.99 9.43 2.45
CA LYS A 11 10.77 8.78 1.40
C LYS A 11 11.99 9.60 1.00
N ARG A 12 11.80 10.89 0.68
CA ARG A 12 12.89 11.82 0.36
C ARG A 12 13.91 11.96 1.49
N THR A 13 13.45 11.97 2.73
CA THR A 13 14.33 12.05 3.89
C THR A 13 15.17 10.79 4.04
N VAL A 14 14.57 9.61 3.87
CA VAL A 14 15.28 8.32 3.91
C VAL A 14 16.33 8.26 2.82
N GLU A 15 15.98 8.60 1.58
CA GLU A 15 16.92 8.64 0.45
C GLU A 15 18.08 9.64 0.70
N ALA A 16 17.78 10.82 1.26
CA ALA A 16 18.79 11.82 1.58
C ALA A 16 19.75 11.37 2.69
N TYR A 17 19.22 10.68 3.72
CA TYR A 17 20.04 10.20 4.85
C TYR A 17 20.88 8.97 4.47
N HIS A 18 20.42 8.14 3.53
CA HIS A 18 21.19 7.01 3.00
C HIS A 18 22.15 7.39 1.88
N LYS A 19 22.13 8.65 1.42
CA LYS A 19 23.08 9.10 0.40
C LYS A 19 24.50 9.04 0.92
N ARG A 20 25.39 8.33 0.19
CA ARG A 20 26.81 8.17 0.53
C ARG A 20 27.70 9.03 -0.36
N ASP A 21 28.84 9.42 0.16
CA ASP A 21 29.94 10.04 -0.58
C ASP A 21 30.79 8.98 -1.27
N GLU A 22 31.81 9.42 -2.03
CA GLU A 22 32.71 8.56 -2.79
C GLU A 22 33.55 7.61 -1.92
N ASP A 23 33.80 7.98 -0.67
CA ASP A 23 34.49 7.17 0.35
C ASP A 23 33.59 6.15 1.08
N GLY A 24 32.29 6.12 0.74
CA GLY A 24 31.29 5.22 1.31
C GLY A 24 30.65 5.71 2.63
N SER A 25 31.07 6.86 3.18
CA SER A 25 30.44 7.47 4.36
C SER A 25 29.11 8.15 4.00
N TYR A 26 28.22 8.28 5.01
CA TYR A 26 26.95 9.00 4.80
C TYR A 26 27.23 10.51 4.63
N LYS A 27 26.68 11.08 3.53
CA LYS A 27 26.83 12.48 3.20
C LYS A 27 26.30 13.43 4.30
N ILE A 28 25.24 13.01 4.99
CA ILE A 28 24.76 13.63 6.21
C ILE A 28 25.17 12.73 7.37
N PRO A 29 26.14 13.15 8.21
CA PRO A 29 26.57 12.35 9.35
C PRO A 29 25.42 11.93 10.24
N VAL A 30 25.48 10.71 10.78
CA VAL A 30 24.38 10.12 11.56
C VAL A 30 23.94 10.99 12.74
N GLU A 31 24.90 11.74 13.35
CA GLU A 31 24.62 12.67 14.44
C GLU A 31 23.85 13.92 14.01
N LYS A 32 23.82 14.20 12.70
CA LYS A 32 23.06 15.30 12.08
C LYS A 32 21.73 14.88 11.48
N GLN A 33 21.46 13.57 11.41
CA GLN A 33 20.21 13.03 10.95
C GLN A 33 19.14 13.16 12.03
N ARG A 34 18.30 14.18 11.92
CA ARG A 34 17.20 14.40 12.88
C ARG A 34 16.13 13.30 12.72
N PRO A 35 15.69 12.66 13.80
CA PRO A 35 14.53 11.77 13.77
C PRO A 35 13.30 12.49 13.25
N LEU A 36 12.50 11.80 12.40
CA LEU A 36 11.21 12.30 11.96
C LEU A 36 10.18 12.13 13.06
N PHE A 37 9.31 13.14 13.26
CA PHE A 37 8.22 13.08 14.20
C PHE A 37 6.89 13.39 13.50
N LEU A 38 6.09 12.33 13.24
CA LEU A 38 4.80 12.39 12.58
C LEU A 38 3.73 12.70 13.62
N MET A 39 3.23 13.92 13.62
CA MET A 39 2.16 14.37 14.50
C MET A 39 0.85 14.46 13.72
N GLY A 40 -0.20 13.81 14.20
CA GLY A 40 -1.51 13.86 13.54
C GLY A 40 -2.57 13.03 14.25
N PRO A 41 -3.84 13.20 13.89
CA PRO A 41 -4.96 12.50 14.49
C PRO A 41 -4.83 10.97 14.45
N PRO A 42 -5.48 10.22 15.36
CA PRO A 42 -5.46 8.77 15.33
C PRO A 42 -6.23 8.22 14.11
N GLY A 43 -5.79 7.08 13.58
CA GLY A 43 -6.51 6.37 12.51
C GLY A 43 -6.39 6.97 11.11
N ILE A 44 -5.48 7.94 10.86
CA ILE A 44 -5.25 8.55 9.55
C ILE A 44 -4.21 7.80 8.68
N GLY A 45 -3.56 6.76 9.22
CA GLY A 45 -2.62 5.93 8.45
C GLY A 45 -1.13 6.23 8.68
N LYS A 46 -0.71 6.90 9.77
CA LYS A 46 0.70 7.22 10.05
C LYS A 46 1.63 6.01 9.99
N THR A 47 1.25 4.89 10.59
CA THR A 47 2.02 3.64 10.57
C THR A 47 2.07 3.06 9.16
N ALA A 48 0.93 3.06 8.45
CA ALA A 48 0.82 2.50 7.11
C ALA A 48 1.74 3.20 6.08
N ILE A 49 1.91 4.52 6.16
CA ILE A 49 2.81 5.21 5.22
C ILE A 49 4.28 4.89 5.47
N VAL A 50 4.68 4.63 6.71
CA VAL A 50 6.06 4.21 7.03
C VAL A 50 6.32 2.78 6.50
N GLU A 51 5.35 1.88 6.65
CA GLU A 51 5.38 0.53 6.07
C GLU A 51 5.52 0.59 4.55
N GLN A 52 4.70 1.41 3.89
CA GLN A 52 4.76 1.58 2.43
C GLN A 52 6.09 2.15 1.96
N VAL A 53 6.67 3.13 2.67
CA VAL A 53 7.99 3.69 2.31
C VAL A 53 9.08 2.63 2.44
N ALA A 54 9.09 1.85 3.51
CA ALA A 54 10.07 0.78 3.70
C ALA A 54 9.96 -0.29 2.60
N GLU A 55 8.72 -0.67 2.22
CA GLU A 55 8.46 -1.60 1.13
C GLU A 55 8.93 -1.05 -0.23
N GLU A 56 8.59 0.20 -0.56
CA GLU A 56 8.98 0.84 -1.82
C GLU A 56 10.49 0.98 -1.98
N LEU A 57 11.20 1.29 -0.89
CA LEU A 57 12.66 1.43 -0.90
C LEU A 57 13.38 0.09 -0.73
N GLY A 58 12.66 -0.98 -0.36
CA GLY A 58 13.24 -2.31 -0.14
C GLY A 58 14.18 -2.39 1.06
N ILE A 59 13.94 -1.58 2.10
CA ILE A 59 14.72 -1.50 3.34
C ILE A 59 13.99 -2.15 4.51
N ASN A 60 14.72 -2.44 5.58
CA ASN A 60 14.14 -3.00 6.80
C ASN A 60 13.17 -2.03 7.49
N LEU A 61 12.12 -2.58 8.11
CA LEU A 61 11.24 -1.85 9.02
C LEU A 61 11.14 -2.61 10.34
N ILE A 62 11.36 -1.89 11.43
CA ILE A 62 11.14 -2.38 12.78
C ILE A 62 10.22 -1.39 13.47
N SER A 63 9.08 -1.87 13.95
CA SER A 63 8.03 -1.05 14.55
C SER A 63 7.80 -1.44 16.00
N TYR A 64 7.80 -0.44 16.89
CA TYR A 64 7.49 -0.57 18.29
C TYR A 64 6.46 0.46 18.74
N THR A 65 5.48 0.01 19.52
CA THR A 65 4.59 0.90 20.27
C THR A 65 5.21 1.10 21.65
N ILE A 66 5.74 2.29 21.90
CA ILE A 66 6.59 2.56 23.07
C ILE A 66 5.82 2.54 24.39
N THR A 67 4.51 2.78 24.38
CA THR A 67 3.65 2.73 25.57
C THR A 67 3.61 1.35 26.24
N HIS A 68 3.92 0.28 25.50
CA HIS A 68 4.02 -1.07 26.04
C HIS A 68 5.37 -1.38 26.71
N HIS A 69 6.36 -0.49 26.60
CA HIS A 69 7.70 -0.69 27.14
C HIS A 69 7.87 -0.06 28.52
N THR A 70 8.50 -0.80 29.41
CA THR A 70 9.01 -0.28 30.69
C THR A 70 10.39 0.32 30.47
N ARG A 71 10.87 1.12 31.45
CA ARG A 71 12.25 1.61 31.40
C ARG A 71 13.28 0.49 31.27
N GLN A 72 13.04 -0.64 31.91
CA GLN A 72 13.95 -1.79 31.92
C GLN A 72 13.98 -2.50 30.55
N SER A 73 12.85 -2.69 29.90
CA SER A 73 12.82 -3.30 28.56
C SER A 73 13.40 -2.36 27.47
N ALA A 74 13.21 -1.03 27.62
CA ALA A 74 13.73 -0.07 26.67
C ALA A 74 15.24 0.17 26.78
N ILE A 75 15.81 0.18 28.02
CA ILE A 75 17.24 0.49 28.25
C ILE A 75 18.07 -0.79 28.39
N GLY A 76 17.48 -1.89 28.83
CA GLY A 76 18.15 -3.10 29.27
C GLY A 76 18.21 -3.24 30.81
N LEU A 77 18.59 -4.39 31.29
CA LEU A 77 18.75 -4.69 32.71
C LEU A 77 20.16 -4.32 33.20
N PRO A 78 20.29 -3.64 34.34
CA PRO A 78 21.59 -3.38 34.91
C PRO A 78 22.22 -4.68 35.42
N PHE A 79 23.50 -4.85 35.17
CA PHE A 79 24.32 -5.92 35.75
C PHE A 79 25.67 -5.36 36.20
N ILE A 80 26.29 -6.01 37.19
CA ILE A 80 27.58 -5.58 37.72
C ILE A 80 28.67 -6.35 36.98
N SER A 81 29.58 -5.63 36.32
CA SER A 81 30.79 -6.14 35.72
C SER A 81 32.01 -5.65 36.50
N LYS A 82 33.09 -6.45 36.48
CA LYS A 82 34.37 -6.05 37.06
C LYS A 82 35.31 -5.57 35.98
N LYS A 83 35.82 -4.33 36.12
CA LYS A 83 36.77 -3.75 35.16
C LYS A 83 38.01 -3.26 35.88
N ILE A 84 39.16 -3.40 35.24
CA ILE A 84 40.44 -2.95 35.72
C ILE A 84 40.74 -1.62 35.03
N TYR A 85 40.88 -0.58 35.85
CA TYR A 85 41.35 0.73 35.39
C TYR A 85 42.68 1.05 36.09
N GLY A 86 43.75 1.12 35.30
CA GLY A 86 45.12 1.15 35.84
C GLY A 86 45.45 -0.18 36.52
N GLU A 87 45.80 -0.17 37.78
CA GLU A 87 46.15 -1.39 38.55
C GLU A 87 45.04 -1.80 39.53
N LYS A 88 43.86 -1.16 39.49
CA LYS A 88 42.78 -1.42 40.46
C LYS A 88 41.51 -1.96 39.79
N GLU A 89 40.94 -2.94 40.46
CA GLU A 89 39.65 -3.51 40.08
C GLU A 89 38.48 -2.66 40.60
N TYR A 90 37.53 -2.37 39.70
CA TYR A 90 36.32 -1.62 40.02
C TYR A 90 35.08 -2.41 39.62
N SER A 91 34.06 -2.34 40.47
CA SER A 91 32.72 -2.81 40.08
C SER A 91 32.01 -1.71 39.28
N VAL A 92 31.62 -2.01 38.08
CA VAL A 92 30.96 -1.05 37.17
C VAL A 92 29.57 -1.58 36.85
N THR A 93 28.56 -0.72 36.85
CA THR A 93 27.21 -1.05 36.39
C THR A 93 27.18 -0.91 34.89
N GLU A 94 26.87 -2.00 34.20
CA GLU A 94 26.59 -2.05 32.75
C GLU A 94 25.15 -2.44 32.52
N TYR A 95 24.64 -2.21 31.32
CA TYR A 95 23.29 -2.58 30.93
C TYR A 95 23.34 -3.63 29.82
N THR A 96 22.44 -4.60 29.88
CA THR A 96 22.21 -5.52 28.75
C THR A 96 21.72 -4.74 27.56
N MET A 97 21.91 -5.28 26.36
CA MET A 97 21.33 -4.66 25.16
C MET A 97 19.81 -4.60 25.29
N SER A 98 19.22 -3.45 24.96
CA SER A 98 17.77 -3.30 24.94
C SER A 98 17.12 -4.15 23.83
N GLU A 99 15.89 -4.57 24.06
CA GLU A 99 15.09 -5.30 23.06
C GLU A 99 14.99 -4.52 21.73
N ILE A 100 14.79 -3.19 21.82
CA ILE A 100 14.68 -2.32 20.65
C ILE A 100 15.95 -2.33 19.80
N VAL A 101 17.12 -2.25 20.42
CA VAL A 101 18.41 -2.28 19.70
C VAL A 101 18.73 -3.69 19.22
N ALA A 102 18.48 -4.71 20.04
CA ALA A 102 18.73 -6.10 19.69
C ALA A 102 17.94 -6.51 18.43
N SER A 103 16.66 -6.14 18.34
CA SER A 103 15.83 -6.46 17.18
C SER A 103 16.34 -5.84 15.87
N VAL A 104 17.03 -4.69 15.94
CA VAL A 104 17.66 -4.10 14.75
C VAL A 104 18.79 -4.98 14.25
N TYR A 105 19.66 -5.47 15.13
CA TYR A 105 20.74 -6.38 14.77
C TYR A 105 20.21 -7.72 14.26
N GLU A 106 19.21 -8.30 14.93
CA GLU A 106 18.57 -9.55 14.50
C GLU A 106 17.93 -9.42 13.12
N GLN A 107 17.32 -8.27 12.85
CA GLN A 107 16.70 -8.01 11.54
C GLN A 107 17.75 -7.92 10.42
N ILE A 108 18.87 -7.24 10.67
CA ILE A 108 20.00 -7.19 9.73
C ILE A 108 20.56 -8.58 9.45
N GLU A 109 20.79 -9.38 10.49
CA GLU A 109 21.29 -10.77 10.32
C GLU A 109 20.32 -11.63 9.52
N ARG A 110 19.02 -11.44 9.74
CA ARG A 110 17.97 -12.21 9.06
C ARG A 110 17.81 -11.84 7.59
N THR A 111 17.86 -10.55 7.27
CA THR A 111 17.57 -10.05 5.92
C THR A 111 18.81 -9.82 5.06
N GLY A 112 19.97 -9.60 5.69
CA GLY A 112 21.20 -9.16 5.03
C GLY A 112 21.14 -7.69 4.53
N ILE A 113 20.12 -6.93 4.94
CA ILE A 113 19.94 -5.51 4.57
C ILE A 113 20.40 -4.65 5.74
N GLU A 114 21.39 -3.79 5.51
CA GLU A 114 21.94 -2.91 6.57
C GLU A 114 21.15 -1.64 6.79
N GLU A 115 20.29 -1.25 5.83
CA GLU A 115 19.51 -0.03 5.85
C GLU A 115 18.07 -0.31 6.31
N GLY A 116 17.48 0.66 7.04
CA GLY A 116 16.14 0.48 7.55
C GLY A 116 15.54 1.67 8.27
N ILE A 117 14.30 1.51 8.68
CA ILE A 117 13.56 2.44 9.53
C ILE A 117 13.29 1.76 10.88
N LEU A 118 13.65 2.43 11.97
CA LEU A 118 13.17 2.13 13.30
C LEU A 118 11.99 3.06 13.61
N PHE A 119 10.79 2.49 13.56
CA PHE A 119 9.56 3.22 13.80
C PHE A 119 9.09 3.08 15.24
N LEU A 120 8.92 4.20 15.94
CA LEU A 120 8.49 4.27 17.33
C LEU A 120 7.14 4.97 17.41
N ASP A 121 6.07 4.19 17.57
CA ASP A 121 4.71 4.73 17.66
C ASP A 121 4.37 5.19 19.08
N GLU A 122 3.46 6.16 19.19
CA GLU A 122 2.97 6.75 20.43
C GLU A 122 4.07 7.36 21.32
N ILE A 123 5.10 7.93 20.69
CA ILE A 123 6.30 8.44 21.41
C ILE A 123 5.98 9.54 22.46
N ASN A 124 4.92 10.29 22.27
CA ASN A 124 4.50 11.35 23.18
C ASN A 124 3.47 10.90 24.24
N ALA A 125 3.10 9.61 24.23
CA ALA A 125 2.27 8.98 25.27
C ALA A 125 3.09 8.13 26.25
N VAL A 126 4.41 8.23 26.19
CA VAL A 126 5.38 7.51 27.02
C VAL A 126 5.27 7.94 28.50
N SER A 127 5.47 7.00 29.43
CA SER A 127 5.47 7.28 30.87
C SER A 127 6.54 8.32 31.27
N GLU A 128 6.27 9.08 32.34
CA GLU A 128 7.22 10.08 32.84
C GLU A 128 8.61 9.54 33.13
N THR A 129 8.68 8.30 33.60
CA THR A 129 9.95 7.65 33.95
C THR A 129 10.78 7.23 32.74
N LEU A 130 10.12 6.97 31.60
CA LEU A 130 10.77 6.55 30.37
C LEU A 130 11.06 7.74 29.43
N SER A 131 10.26 8.81 29.49
CA SER A 131 10.36 9.97 28.59
C SER A 131 11.78 10.56 28.48
N PRO A 132 12.50 10.87 29.55
CA PRO A 132 13.85 11.45 29.42
C PRO A 132 14.84 10.54 28.71
N THR A 133 14.72 9.22 28.91
CA THR A 133 15.56 8.22 28.24
C THR A 133 15.24 8.10 26.76
N MET A 134 13.97 8.15 26.41
CA MET A 134 13.55 8.13 25.01
C MET A 134 14.01 9.38 24.27
N LEU A 135 13.94 10.56 24.88
CA LEU A 135 14.45 11.78 24.29
C LEU A 135 15.97 11.73 24.06
N GLN A 136 16.71 11.17 25.02
CA GLN A 136 18.14 10.93 24.87
C GLN A 136 18.42 9.93 23.72
N PHE A 137 17.63 8.86 23.62
CA PHE A 137 17.71 7.89 22.53
C PHE A 137 17.46 8.51 21.15
N LEU A 138 16.43 9.34 21.04
CA LEU A 138 16.14 10.05 19.79
C LEU A 138 17.29 10.96 19.35
N GLN A 139 18.00 11.57 20.32
CA GLN A 139 19.12 12.47 20.04
C GLN A 139 20.39 11.73 19.61
N TYR A 140 20.75 10.64 20.35
CA TYR A 140 22.05 9.98 20.19
C TYR A 140 21.97 8.61 19.49
N LYS A 141 20.77 8.11 19.25
CA LYS A 141 20.52 6.74 18.72
C LYS A 141 21.17 5.65 19.58
N THR A 142 21.28 5.89 20.92
CA THR A 142 21.92 4.96 21.86
C THR A 142 21.07 4.72 23.09
N PHE A 143 21.05 3.48 23.54
CA PHE A 143 20.59 3.11 24.88
C PHE A 143 21.80 2.56 25.67
N GLY A 144 22.22 3.28 26.71
CA GLY A 144 23.43 2.96 27.46
C GLY A 144 24.68 2.93 26.55
N MET A 145 25.31 1.78 26.44
CA MET A 145 26.50 1.56 25.59
C MET A 145 26.14 1.05 24.18
N HIS A 146 24.89 0.71 23.93
CA HIS A 146 24.45 0.07 22.70
C HIS A 146 23.87 1.09 21.73
N ARG A 147 24.43 1.14 20.52
CA ARG A 147 24.02 2.07 19.47
C ARG A 147 23.17 1.34 18.42
N VAL A 148 22.16 2.02 17.90
CA VAL A 148 21.46 1.58 16.69
C VAL A 148 22.42 1.65 15.50
N PRO A 149 22.49 0.63 14.63
CA PRO A 149 23.29 0.66 13.42
C PRO A 149 23.05 1.91 12.57
N GLU A 150 24.12 2.41 11.97
CA GLU A 150 24.12 3.72 11.28
C GLU A 150 23.14 3.80 10.10
N GLY A 151 22.86 2.66 9.43
CA GLY A 151 21.90 2.55 8.34
C GLY A 151 20.43 2.67 8.76
N PHE A 152 20.14 2.74 10.08
CA PHE A 152 18.77 2.86 10.56
C PHE A 152 18.38 4.30 10.89
N ILE A 153 17.28 4.74 10.27
CA ILE A 153 16.70 6.06 10.48
C ILE A 153 15.55 5.92 11.47
N ILE A 154 15.50 6.84 12.45
CA ILE A 154 14.42 6.84 13.43
C ILE A 154 13.26 7.68 12.89
N VAL A 155 12.09 7.06 12.81
CA VAL A 155 10.81 7.72 12.55
C VAL A 155 9.92 7.49 13.75
N THR A 156 9.28 8.54 14.24
CA THR A 156 8.39 8.45 15.39
C THR A 156 7.01 8.96 15.03
N ALA A 157 5.97 8.48 15.72
CA ALA A 157 4.62 8.99 15.57
C ALA A 157 4.02 9.34 16.93
N GLY A 158 3.12 10.31 16.92
CA GLY A 158 2.36 10.73 18.08
C GLY A 158 1.00 11.28 17.70
N ASN A 159 0.12 11.41 18.68
CA ASN A 159 -1.19 12.01 18.54
C ASN A 159 -1.23 13.36 19.28
N PRO A 160 -1.98 14.36 18.80
CA PRO A 160 -2.23 15.58 19.56
C PRO A 160 -2.93 15.30 20.90
N SER A 161 -2.67 16.15 21.89
CA SER A 161 -3.19 16.01 23.26
C SER A 161 -4.71 16.06 23.36
N GLU A 162 -5.38 16.67 22.38
CA GLU A 162 -6.86 16.70 22.26
C GLU A 162 -7.50 15.32 22.05
N PHE A 163 -6.77 14.37 21.45
CA PHE A 163 -7.26 13.02 21.19
C PHE A 163 -6.90 12.02 22.31
N ASN A 164 -5.86 12.29 23.08
CA ASN A 164 -5.42 11.38 24.13
C ASN A 164 -4.88 12.16 25.34
N LYS A 165 -5.57 12.07 26.47
CA LYS A 165 -5.21 12.76 27.73
C LYS A 165 -3.88 12.29 28.35
N SER A 166 -3.37 11.13 27.96
CA SER A 166 -2.08 10.61 28.39
C SER A 166 -0.90 11.20 27.63
N VAL A 167 -1.17 11.90 26.55
CA VAL A 167 -0.17 12.51 25.68
C VAL A 167 0.38 13.79 26.32
N ARG A 168 1.67 14.03 26.09
CA ARG A 168 2.37 15.24 26.50
C ARG A 168 2.98 15.94 25.31
N ASP A 169 2.92 17.25 25.33
CA ASP A 169 3.63 18.05 24.34
C ASP A 169 5.11 18.06 24.67
N PHE A 170 5.95 17.91 23.66
CA PHE A 170 7.38 18.05 23.80
C PHE A 170 7.77 19.51 23.99
N ASP A 171 8.76 19.75 24.81
CA ASP A 171 9.36 21.07 24.98
C ASP A 171 10.09 21.54 23.70
N ILE A 172 10.37 22.82 23.62
CA ILE A 172 11.03 23.44 22.47
C ILE A 172 12.41 22.82 22.23
N ALA A 173 13.14 22.48 23.29
CA ALA A 173 14.47 21.88 23.18
C ALA A 173 14.44 20.49 22.56
N THR A 174 13.39 19.73 22.82
CA THR A 174 13.13 18.42 22.18
C THR A 174 12.71 18.60 20.75
N LEU A 175 11.74 19.49 20.46
CA LEU A 175 11.25 19.74 19.10
C LEU A 175 12.34 20.24 18.15
N ASP A 176 13.30 21.05 18.65
CA ASP A 176 14.45 21.52 17.87
C ASP A 176 15.38 20.39 17.41
N ARG A 177 15.36 19.24 18.08
CA ARG A 177 16.14 18.05 17.74
C ARG A 177 15.42 17.08 16.82
N LEU A 178 14.12 17.26 16.65
CA LEU A 178 13.27 16.46 15.79
C LEU A 178 12.94 17.20 14.49
N ARG A 179 12.52 16.48 13.51
CA ARG A 179 11.91 17.04 12.31
C ARG A 179 10.41 16.72 12.35
N LYS A 180 9.64 17.67 12.91
CA LYS A 180 8.20 17.52 13.07
C LYS A 180 7.48 17.65 11.72
N ILE A 181 6.57 16.72 11.46
CA ILE A 181 5.66 16.70 10.32
C ILE A 181 4.24 16.66 10.86
N ASP A 182 3.49 17.74 10.71
CA ASP A 182 2.09 17.81 11.09
C ASP A 182 1.23 17.25 9.94
N ILE A 183 0.48 16.19 10.25
CA ILE A 183 -0.36 15.46 9.27
C ILE A 183 -1.82 15.71 9.61
N GLU A 184 -2.58 16.10 8.59
CA GLU A 184 -4.00 16.38 8.66
C GLU A 184 -4.78 15.32 7.88
N GLU A 185 -6.04 15.13 8.27
CA GLU A 185 -6.95 14.24 7.55
C GLU A 185 -7.29 14.83 6.18
N ASP A 186 -7.24 13.99 5.15
CA ASP A 186 -7.62 14.37 3.79
C ASP A 186 -8.32 13.22 3.07
N PHE A 187 -9.58 13.46 2.70
CA PHE A 187 -10.38 12.45 2.00
C PHE A 187 -9.81 12.11 0.62
N GLN A 188 -9.23 13.07 -0.11
CA GLN A 188 -8.71 12.79 -1.45
C GLN A 188 -7.49 11.86 -1.41
N SER A 189 -6.62 12.06 -0.43
CA SER A 189 -5.50 11.14 -0.18
C SER A 189 -5.98 9.75 0.24
N PHE A 190 -6.99 9.67 1.12
CA PHE A 190 -7.61 8.40 1.49
C PHE A 190 -8.24 7.72 0.28
N LYS A 191 -8.94 8.44 -0.59
CA LYS A 191 -9.57 7.90 -1.78
C LYS A 191 -8.55 7.29 -2.75
N SER A 192 -7.41 7.95 -2.94
CA SER A 192 -6.31 7.43 -3.76
C SER A 192 -5.74 6.13 -3.17
N TYR A 193 -5.58 6.07 -1.85
CA TYR A 193 -5.20 4.86 -1.13
C TYR A 193 -6.28 3.77 -1.25
N ALA A 194 -7.56 4.14 -1.11
CA ALA A 194 -8.70 3.24 -1.16
C ALA A 194 -8.75 2.42 -2.46
N TYR A 195 -8.44 3.05 -3.60
CA TYR A 195 -8.33 2.33 -4.88
C TYR A 195 -7.18 1.31 -4.90
N GLN A 196 -6.05 1.62 -4.26
CA GLN A 196 -4.91 0.68 -4.18
C GLN A 196 -5.18 -0.46 -3.21
N ALA A 197 -5.83 -0.16 -2.09
CA ALA A 197 -6.15 -1.12 -1.04
C ALA A 197 -7.39 -1.98 -1.34
N GLY A 198 -8.16 -1.63 -2.39
CA GLY A 198 -9.40 -2.31 -2.74
C GLY A 198 -10.51 -2.06 -1.72
N VAL A 199 -10.62 -0.83 -1.20
CA VAL A 199 -11.73 -0.43 -0.32
C VAL A 199 -13.03 -0.51 -1.12
N HIS A 200 -14.10 -1.01 -0.46
CA HIS A 200 -15.40 -1.23 -1.09
C HIS A 200 -15.99 0.04 -1.70
N GLY A 201 -16.47 -0.03 -2.95
CA GLY A 201 -16.95 1.12 -3.70
C GLY A 201 -18.13 1.86 -3.10
N ALA A 202 -19.02 1.18 -2.36
CA ALA A 202 -20.08 1.86 -1.62
C ALA A 202 -19.53 2.85 -0.58
N ILE A 203 -18.38 2.58 0.02
CA ILE A 203 -17.74 3.49 0.98
C ILE A 203 -17.16 4.70 0.26
N THR A 204 -16.42 4.47 -0.82
CA THR A 204 -15.79 5.56 -1.57
C THR A 204 -16.83 6.49 -2.21
N SER A 205 -17.93 5.94 -2.74
CA SER A 205 -19.03 6.73 -3.32
C SER A 205 -19.85 7.47 -2.25
N TYR A 206 -20.13 6.84 -1.12
CA TYR A 206 -20.78 7.52 0.01
C TYR A 206 -19.95 8.71 0.50
N LEU A 207 -18.66 8.52 0.69
CA LEU A 207 -17.77 9.58 1.16
C LEU A 207 -17.51 10.66 0.12
N GLU A 208 -17.67 10.39 -1.18
CA GLU A 208 -17.63 11.46 -2.20
C GLU A 208 -18.84 12.39 -2.09
N ILE A 209 -20.01 11.85 -1.73
CA ILE A 209 -21.22 12.62 -1.50
C ILE A 209 -21.15 13.39 -0.17
N LYS A 210 -20.65 12.72 0.88
CA LYS A 210 -20.64 13.20 2.25
C LYS A 210 -19.21 13.24 2.81
N LYS A 211 -18.39 14.13 2.28
CA LYS A 211 -16.95 14.26 2.62
C LYS A 211 -16.71 14.59 4.09
N ASP A 212 -17.63 15.29 4.72
CA ASP A 212 -17.63 15.62 6.14
C ASP A 212 -17.78 14.40 7.06
N ARG A 213 -18.24 13.26 6.52
CA ARG A 213 -18.39 11.99 7.24
C ARG A 213 -17.14 11.11 7.18
N PHE A 214 -16.10 11.52 6.45
CA PHE A 214 -14.85 10.76 6.33
C PHE A 214 -14.10 10.65 7.64
N TYR A 215 -13.91 11.78 8.30
CA TYR A 215 -13.15 11.88 9.54
C TYR A 215 -13.75 12.91 10.49
N PHE A 216 -14.06 12.50 11.68
CA PHE A 216 -14.33 13.41 12.79
C PHE A 216 -14.21 12.70 14.14
N VAL A 217 -13.87 13.47 15.16
CA VAL A 217 -13.88 13.05 16.55
C VAL A 217 -14.62 14.11 17.34
N LYS A 218 -15.74 13.72 17.96
CA LYS A 218 -16.56 14.59 18.80
C LYS A 218 -16.66 14.00 20.20
N GLN A 219 -16.59 14.83 21.19
CA GLN A 219 -16.86 14.45 22.57
C GLN A 219 -18.00 15.32 23.09
N ASP A 220 -19.12 14.70 23.40
CA ASP A 220 -20.29 15.34 23.97
C ASP A 220 -20.69 14.69 25.32
N ILE A 221 -21.84 15.09 25.86
CA ILE A 221 -22.36 14.59 27.15
C ILE A 221 -22.74 13.10 27.04
N GLU A 222 -23.09 12.63 25.86
CA GLU A 222 -23.51 11.24 25.61
C GLU A 222 -22.32 10.29 25.40
N GLY A 223 -21.11 10.82 25.20
CA GLY A 223 -19.90 10.01 25.05
C GLY A 223 -18.97 10.51 23.96
N LYS A 224 -18.07 9.62 23.53
CA LYS A 224 -17.17 9.88 22.41
C LYS A 224 -17.76 9.31 21.13
N ARG A 225 -17.96 10.15 20.15
CA ARG A 225 -18.35 9.77 18.79
C ARG A 225 -17.18 10.02 17.86
N TYR A 226 -16.84 9.05 17.05
CA TYR A 226 -15.73 9.18 16.12
C TYR A 226 -15.90 8.31 14.88
N VAL A 227 -15.39 8.80 13.77
CA VAL A 227 -15.23 8.07 12.52
C VAL A 227 -13.84 8.39 11.99
N THR A 228 -13.11 7.38 11.54
CA THR A 228 -11.73 7.51 11.08
C THR A 228 -11.51 6.77 9.76
N ALA A 229 -10.42 7.04 9.07
CA ALA A 229 -10.05 6.29 7.87
C ALA A 229 -9.91 4.78 8.14
N ARG A 230 -9.36 4.41 9.31
CA ARG A 230 -9.28 3.00 9.76
C ARG A 230 -10.65 2.37 9.93
N SER A 231 -11.61 3.09 10.52
CA SER A 231 -12.98 2.61 10.69
C SER A 231 -13.62 2.21 9.35
N TRP A 232 -13.45 3.05 8.34
CA TRP A 232 -13.95 2.80 7.00
C TRP A 232 -13.23 1.63 6.31
N GLU A 233 -11.91 1.53 6.47
CA GLU A 233 -11.14 0.42 5.90
C GLU A 233 -11.51 -0.93 6.50
N ASP A 234 -11.69 -0.98 7.82
CA ASP A 234 -12.04 -2.22 8.52
C ASP A 234 -13.49 -2.63 8.20
N LEU A 235 -14.42 -1.66 8.15
CA LEU A 235 -15.78 -1.92 7.68
C LEU A 235 -15.79 -2.44 6.23
N SER A 236 -14.95 -1.88 5.35
CA SER A 236 -14.82 -2.34 3.96
C SER A 236 -14.44 -3.82 3.85
N LYS A 237 -13.46 -4.27 4.64
CA LYS A 237 -13.03 -5.67 4.66
C LYS A 237 -14.18 -6.60 5.08
N LEU A 238 -14.95 -6.16 6.07
CA LEU A 238 -16.11 -6.92 6.53
C LEU A 238 -17.20 -6.98 5.46
N LEU A 239 -17.53 -5.84 4.83
CA LEU A 239 -18.53 -5.77 3.76
C LEU A 239 -18.24 -6.75 2.62
N GLN A 240 -16.97 -6.80 2.16
CA GLN A 240 -16.56 -7.73 1.09
C GLN A 240 -16.84 -9.19 1.47
N VAL A 241 -16.51 -9.59 2.70
CA VAL A 241 -16.78 -10.94 3.19
C VAL A 241 -18.29 -11.19 3.37
N TYR A 242 -19.04 -10.18 3.82
CA TYR A 242 -20.49 -10.30 4.00
C TYR A 242 -21.21 -10.46 2.66
N GLU A 243 -20.73 -9.76 1.60
CA GLU A 243 -21.25 -9.96 0.24
C GLU A 243 -20.98 -11.39 -0.28
N GLU A 244 -19.76 -11.92 -0.06
CA GLU A 244 -19.43 -13.30 -0.43
C GLU A 244 -20.32 -14.33 0.30
N LEU A 245 -20.63 -14.07 1.57
CA LEU A 245 -21.46 -14.92 2.41
C LEU A 245 -22.97 -14.62 2.28
N GLN A 246 -23.34 -13.60 1.51
CA GLN A 246 -24.71 -13.11 1.33
C GLN A 246 -25.40 -12.72 2.65
N TYR A 247 -24.65 -12.13 3.59
CA TYR A 247 -25.19 -11.59 4.83
C TYR A 247 -25.64 -10.13 4.64
N PRO A 248 -26.78 -9.75 5.25
CA PRO A 248 -27.21 -8.35 5.24
C PRO A 248 -26.31 -7.49 6.13
N LEU A 249 -26.13 -6.22 5.75
CA LEU A 249 -25.51 -5.22 6.61
C LEU A 249 -26.59 -4.63 7.54
N GLU A 250 -26.43 -4.84 8.84
CA GLU A 250 -27.29 -4.26 9.86
C GLU A 250 -26.69 -2.98 10.44
N LYS A 251 -27.53 -2.05 10.90
CA LYS A 251 -27.10 -0.77 11.48
C LYS A 251 -26.21 -0.97 12.70
N GLU A 252 -26.56 -1.90 13.57
CA GLU A 252 -25.85 -2.22 14.81
C GLU A 252 -24.42 -2.64 14.51
N LEU A 253 -24.23 -3.51 13.52
CA LEU A 253 -22.90 -3.91 13.06
C LEU A 253 -22.11 -2.73 12.47
N CYS A 254 -22.75 -1.91 11.68
CA CYS A 254 -22.13 -0.73 11.11
C CYS A 254 -21.67 0.24 12.21
N GLN A 255 -22.45 0.39 13.29
CA GLN A 255 -22.13 1.23 14.43
C GLN A 255 -20.95 0.72 15.27
N GLU A 256 -20.65 -0.59 15.24
CA GLU A 256 -19.45 -1.14 15.89
C GLU A 256 -18.15 -0.62 15.26
N TYR A 257 -18.17 -0.30 13.97
CA TYR A 257 -17.03 0.27 13.23
C TYR A 257 -17.07 1.79 13.19
N LEU A 258 -18.24 2.35 12.88
CA LEU A 258 -18.47 3.78 12.80
C LEU A 258 -19.13 4.22 14.12
N ALA A 259 -18.32 4.64 15.08
CA ALA A 259 -18.79 4.97 16.43
C ALA A 259 -19.59 6.29 16.47
N ASP A 260 -20.47 6.47 15.48
CA ASP A 260 -21.46 7.54 15.38
C ASP A 260 -22.77 6.95 14.82
N PRO A 261 -23.86 6.97 15.62
CA PRO A 261 -25.13 6.38 15.22
C PRO A 261 -25.77 6.99 13.97
N GLU A 262 -25.58 8.29 13.75
CA GLU A 262 -26.07 8.99 12.55
C GLU A 262 -25.36 8.51 11.29
N VAL A 263 -24.04 8.44 11.35
CA VAL A 263 -23.23 7.99 10.20
C VAL A 263 -23.49 6.53 9.90
N ALA A 264 -23.61 5.68 10.94
CA ALA A 264 -23.88 4.26 10.77
C ALA A 264 -25.26 4.02 10.11
N GLU A 265 -26.30 4.72 10.57
CA GLU A 265 -27.63 4.64 9.97
C GLU A 265 -27.67 5.13 8.53
N ASP A 266 -27.10 6.30 8.30
CA ASP A 266 -27.05 6.94 7.00
C ASP A 266 -26.28 6.09 5.97
N PHE A 267 -25.14 5.53 6.38
CA PHE A 267 -24.37 4.61 5.53
C PHE A 267 -25.11 3.29 5.27
N THR A 268 -25.77 2.72 6.25
CA THR A 268 -26.55 1.48 6.08
C THR A 268 -27.69 1.67 5.07
N LEU A 269 -28.38 2.81 5.13
CA LEU A 269 -29.41 3.16 4.15
C LEU A 269 -28.81 3.34 2.75
N TYR A 270 -27.70 4.07 2.66
CA TYR A 270 -26.98 4.26 1.39
C TYR A 270 -26.52 2.94 0.80
N TYR A 271 -25.95 2.05 1.60
CA TYR A 271 -25.48 0.73 1.16
C TYR A 271 -26.65 -0.13 0.61
N SER A 272 -27.80 -0.09 1.25
CA SER A 272 -28.99 -0.81 0.76
C SER A 272 -29.44 -0.29 -0.63
N LEU A 273 -29.38 1.03 -0.85
CA LEU A 273 -29.64 1.64 -2.17
C LEU A 273 -28.57 1.26 -3.19
N TYR A 274 -27.30 1.28 -2.80
CA TYR A 274 -26.17 0.91 -3.66
C TYR A 274 -26.29 -0.55 -4.16
N GLN A 275 -26.68 -1.49 -3.28
CA GLN A 275 -26.94 -2.88 -3.67
C GLN A 275 -28.13 -2.99 -4.64
N LYS A 276 -29.21 -2.26 -4.37
CA LYS A 276 -30.36 -2.21 -5.27
C LYS A 276 -29.98 -1.65 -6.65
N TYR A 277 -29.18 -0.60 -6.72
CA TYR A 277 -28.70 -0.05 -7.99
C TYR A 277 -27.78 -1.01 -8.74
N ARG A 278 -26.94 -1.74 -8.02
CA ARG A 278 -26.10 -2.80 -8.60
C ARG A 278 -26.93 -3.88 -9.32
N GLU A 279 -28.08 -4.24 -8.74
CA GLU A 279 -29.01 -5.21 -9.37
C GLU A 279 -29.77 -4.61 -10.55
N ILE A 280 -30.21 -3.35 -10.47
CA ILE A 280 -31.00 -2.69 -11.51
C ILE A 280 -30.17 -2.36 -12.74
N TYR A 281 -28.95 -1.85 -12.55
CA TYR A 281 -28.16 -1.29 -13.65
C TYR A 281 -27.31 -2.31 -14.41
N HIS A 282 -27.29 -3.58 -14.01
CA HIS A 282 -26.60 -4.64 -14.72
C HIS A 282 -25.22 -4.18 -15.30
N VAL A 283 -24.36 -3.66 -14.42
CA VAL A 283 -23.05 -3.10 -14.80
C VAL A 283 -22.23 -4.02 -15.71
N PRO A 284 -22.23 -5.36 -15.52
CA PRO A 284 -21.58 -6.27 -16.47
C PRO A 284 -22.05 -6.10 -17.91
N ASP A 285 -23.36 -5.93 -18.15
CA ASP A 285 -23.91 -5.76 -19.48
C ASP A 285 -23.42 -4.47 -20.16
N ILE A 286 -23.31 -3.38 -19.37
CA ILE A 286 -22.73 -2.11 -19.84
C ILE A 286 -21.27 -2.31 -20.26
N LEU A 287 -20.48 -3.01 -19.44
CA LEU A 287 -19.07 -3.26 -19.71
C LEU A 287 -18.83 -4.23 -20.87
N GLU A 288 -19.75 -5.15 -21.11
CA GLU A 288 -19.75 -6.04 -22.28
C GLU A 288 -20.23 -5.36 -23.58
N GLY A 289 -20.80 -4.14 -23.46
CA GLY A 289 -21.25 -3.36 -24.60
C GLY A 289 -22.66 -3.73 -25.09
N ALA A 290 -23.48 -4.28 -24.19
CA ALA A 290 -24.88 -4.56 -24.50
C ALA A 290 -25.66 -3.26 -24.77
N GLU A 291 -26.60 -3.30 -25.72
CA GLU A 291 -27.44 -2.15 -26.05
C GLU A 291 -28.50 -1.93 -24.96
N ILE A 292 -28.35 -0.83 -24.21
CA ILE A 292 -29.27 -0.49 -23.13
C ILE A 292 -30.42 0.34 -23.70
N LYS A 293 -31.61 -0.25 -23.72
CA LYS A 293 -32.81 0.36 -24.31
C LYS A 293 -33.44 1.46 -23.44
N GLU A 294 -33.21 1.46 -22.13
CA GLU A 294 -33.88 2.34 -21.16
C GLU A 294 -32.96 3.48 -20.65
N THR A 295 -32.34 4.22 -21.56
CA THR A 295 -31.44 5.36 -21.20
C THR A 295 -32.13 6.45 -20.38
N ARG A 296 -33.47 6.58 -20.44
CA ARG A 296 -34.25 7.53 -19.65
C ARG A 296 -34.10 7.29 -18.14
N LEU A 297 -34.02 6.04 -17.70
CA LEU A 297 -33.84 5.67 -16.30
C LEU A 297 -32.58 6.34 -15.69
N PHE A 298 -31.50 6.38 -16.45
CA PHE A 298 -30.22 6.97 -16.04
C PHE A 298 -30.25 8.51 -16.09
N LEU A 299 -30.94 9.08 -17.07
CA LEU A 299 -31.04 10.55 -17.23
C LEU A 299 -31.85 11.20 -16.12
N GLU A 300 -32.98 10.56 -15.75
CA GLU A 300 -33.92 11.05 -14.73
C GLU A 300 -33.49 10.69 -13.30
N ALA A 301 -32.47 9.84 -13.13
CA ALA A 301 -31.95 9.44 -11.83
C ALA A 301 -31.42 10.66 -11.02
N PRO A 302 -31.62 10.66 -9.69
CA PRO A 302 -30.99 11.64 -8.82
C PRO A 302 -29.46 11.60 -8.90
N PHE A 303 -28.80 12.67 -8.51
CA PHE A 303 -27.34 12.79 -8.65
C PHE A 303 -26.56 11.75 -7.83
N ASP A 304 -27.02 11.41 -6.63
CA ASP A 304 -26.46 10.36 -5.77
C ASP A 304 -26.55 8.96 -6.40
N GLU A 305 -27.65 8.68 -7.10
CA GLU A 305 -27.83 7.44 -7.85
C GLU A 305 -26.88 7.36 -9.04
N LYS A 306 -26.70 8.48 -9.78
CA LYS A 306 -25.70 8.57 -10.86
C LYS A 306 -24.29 8.37 -10.33
N LEU A 307 -23.93 8.94 -9.19
CA LEU A 307 -22.64 8.70 -8.54
C LEU A 307 -22.45 7.23 -8.16
N SER A 308 -23.48 6.57 -7.68
CA SER A 308 -23.44 5.13 -7.37
C SER A 308 -23.16 4.30 -8.63
N LEU A 309 -23.79 4.64 -9.76
CA LEU A 309 -23.51 3.99 -11.05
C LEU A 309 -22.05 4.21 -11.49
N LEU A 310 -21.56 5.46 -11.41
CA LEU A 310 -20.16 5.76 -11.75
C LEU A 310 -19.18 4.97 -10.89
N SER A 311 -19.48 4.83 -9.60
CA SER A 311 -18.68 4.04 -8.67
C SER A 311 -18.69 2.56 -9.04
N LEU A 312 -19.85 1.98 -9.32
CA LEU A 312 -19.99 0.59 -9.75
C LEU A 312 -19.19 0.30 -11.03
N LEU A 313 -19.23 1.19 -12.02
CA LEU A 313 -18.44 1.08 -13.25
C LEU A 313 -16.94 1.19 -12.96
N THR A 314 -16.55 2.14 -12.10
CA THR A 314 -15.15 2.34 -11.71
C THR A 314 -14.63 1.12 -10.96
N ASP A 315 -15.38 0.56 -10.01
CA ASP A 315 -14.99 -0.61 -9.22
C ASP A 315 -14.77 -1.84 -10.10
N ALA A 316 -15.68 -2.11 -11.03
CA ALA A 316 -15.55 -3.24 -11.94
C ALA A 316 -14.32 -3.10 -12.86
N LEU A 317 -14.04 -1.90 -13.36
CA LEU A 317 -12.83 -1.63 -14.14
C LEU A 317 -11.58 -1.67 -13.28
N GLN A 318 -11.64 -1.21 -12.02
CA GLN A 318 -10.51 -1.24 -11.09
C GLN A 318 -10.04 -2.67 -10.79
N ILE A 319 -10.97 -3.61 -10.68
CA ILE A 319 -10.63 -5.05 -10.57
C ILE A 319 -9.84 -5.49 -11.79
N ALA A 320 -10.33 -5.20 -13.00
CA ALA A 320 -9.67 -5.59 -14.24
C ALA A 320 -8.27 -4.94 -14.40
N PHE A 321 -8.11 -3.67 -14.04
CA PHE A 321 -6.81 -2.98 -14.07
C PHE A 321 -5.83 -3.55 -13.03
N THR A 322 -6.33 -3.90 -11.86
CA THR A 322 -5.51 -4.50 -10.79
C THR A 322 -4.99 -5.88 -11.23
N ASP A 323 -5.85 -6.69 -11.83
CA ASP A 323 -5.48 -8.01 -12.34
C ASP A 323 -4.48 -7.91 -13.49
N TYR A 324 -4.67 -6.94 -14.38
CA TYR A 324 -3.69 -6.63 -15.43
C TYR A 324 -2.29 -6.35 -14.86
N VAL A 325 -2.19 -5.44 -13.87
CA VAL A 325 -0.90 -5.06 -13.28
C VAL A 325 -0.26 -6.23 -12.55
N LYS A 326 -1.03 -7.03 -11.80
CA LYS A 326 -0.53 -8.23 -11.12
C LYS A 326 0.01 -9.26 -12.11
N LYS A 327 -0.74 -9.56 -13.18
CA LYS A 327 -0.34 -10.52 -14.21
C LYS A 327 0.89 -10.04 -15.00
N LYS A 328 0.94 -8.76 -15.35
CA LYS A 328 2.11 -8.15 -15.99
C LYS A 328 3.37 -8.33 -15.13
N GLU A 329 3.29 -8.07 -13.85
CA GLU A 329 4.42 -8.23 -12.93
C GLU A 329 4.83 -9.70 -12.79
N LEU A 330 3.86 -10.61 -12.63
CA LEU A 330 4.08 -12.05 -12.56
C LEU A 330 4.84 -12.56 -13.79
N LEU A 331 4.32 -12.29 -14.99
CA LEU A 331 4.92 -12.75 -16.24
C LEU A 331 6.28 -12.09 -16.49
N SER A 332 6.48 -10.83 -16.09
CA SER A 332 7.79 -10.18 -16.15
C SER A 332 8.85 -10.86 -15.28
N ARG A 333 8.46 -11.37 -14.10
CA ARG A 333 9.36 -12.12 -13.20
C ARG A 333 9.70 -13.48 -13.81
N ILE A 334 8.72 -14.17 -14.39
CA ILE A 334 8.93 -15.46 -15.07
C ILE A 334 9.83 -15.26 -16.30
N PHE A 335 9.56 -14.24 -17.12
CA PHE A 335 10.39 -13.94 -18.29
C PHE A 335 11.87 -13.69 -17.92
N ARG A 336 12.13 -12.93 -16.85
CA ARG A 336 13.50 -12.70 -16.36
C ARG A 336 14.17 -14.00 -15.93
N PHE A 337 13.45 -14.89 -15.27
CA PHE A 337 13.93 -16.21 -14.90
C PHE A 337 14.25 -17.04 -16.15
N LEU A 338 13.33 -17.14 -17.10
CA LEU A 338 13.52 -17.90 -18.36
C LEU A 338 14.70 -17.36 -19.17
N LYS A 339 14.89 -16.03 -19.19
CA LYS A 339 16.05 -15.41 -19.84
C LYS A 339 17.37 -15.83 -19.19
N SER A 340 17.46 -15.77 -17.86
CA SER A 340 18.65 -16.22 -17.11
C SER A 340 18.90 -17.71 -17.27
N MET A 341 17.84 -18.51 -17.26
CA MET A 341 17.94 -19.97 -17.44
C MET A 341 18.47 -20.32 -18.84
N LYS A 342 18.03 -19.62 -19.89
CA LYS A 342 18.52 -19.82 -21.26
C LYS A 342 20.02 -19.67 -21.37
N GLU A 343 20.61 -18.73 -20.63
CA GLU A 343 22.06 -18.48 -20.62
C GLU A 343 22.85 -19.63 -19.94
N LYS A 344 22.20 -20.41 -19.09
CA LYS A 344 22.81 -21.49 -18.28
C LYS A 344 22.43 -22.91 -18.72
N LEU A 345 21.74 -23.07 -19.84
CA LEU A 345 21.27 -24.37 -20.33
C LEU A 345 22.39 -25.42 -20.56
N SER A 346 23.63 -24.97 -20.76
CA SER A 346 24.79 -25.86 -20.89
C SER A 346 25.35 -26.36 -19.55
N GLU A 347 24.99 -25.73 -18.44
CA GLU A 347 25.57 -26.00 -17.11
C GLU A 347 24.59 -26.69 -16.16
N VAL A 348 23.29 -26.38 -16.29
CA VAL A 348 22.26 -26.84 -15.35
C VAL A 348 21.05 -27.36 -16.12
N SER A 349 20.45 -28.47 -15.64
CA SER A 349 19.22 -28.98 -16.25
C SER A 349 18.04 -28.06 -15.94
N VAL A 350 17.09 -27.99 -16.86
CA VAL A 350 15.88 -27.16 -16.73
C VAL A 350 15.06 -27.56 -15.50
N SER A 351 14.94 -28.84 -15.22
CA SER A 351 14.24 -29.36 -14.04
C SER A 351 14.90 -28.93 -12.74
N GLN A 352 16.25 -28.99 -12.65
CA GLN A 352 17.01 -28.53 -11.47
C GLN A 352 16.87 -27.02 -11.27
N ALA A 353 16.96 -26.23 -12.35
CA ALA A 353 16.81 -24.77 -12.26
C ALA A 353 15.43 -24.36 -11.72
N LEU A 354 14.36 -25.06 -12.13
CA LEU A 354 13.01 -24.81 -11.62
C LEU A 354 12.88 -25.18 -10.13
N GLU A 355 13.40 -26.36 -9.73
CA GLU A 355 13.36 -26.77 -8.32
C GLU A 355 14.11 -25.79 -7.42
N GLU A 356 15.30 -25.36 -7.83
CA GLU A 356 16.09 -24.37 -7.10
C GLU A 356 15.35 -23.04 -6.98
N GLU A 357 14.72 -22.59 -8.06
CA GLU A 357 13.96 -21.34 -8.06
C GLU A 357 12.74 -21.43 -7.14
N ILE A 358 11.97 -22.52 -7.17
CA ILE A 358 10.85 -22.76 -6.25
C ILE A 358 11.34 -22.72 -4.79
N LYS A 359 12.45 -23.42 -4.48
CA LYS A 359 13.04 -23.41 -3.15
C LYS A 359 13.48 -22.00 -2.73
N ARG A 360 14.09 -21.25 -3.67
CA ARG A 360 14.53 -19.88 -3.45
C ARG A 360 13.34 -18.95 -3.16
N GLN A 361 12.26 -19.04 -3.93
CA GLN A 361 11.06 -18.23 -3.72
C GLN A 361 10.38 -18.56 -2.37
N ARG A 362 10.26 -19.84 -2.01
CA ARG A 362 9.72 -20.26 -0.71
C ARG A 362 10.58 -19.75 0.45
N LYS A 363 11.90 -19.90 0.37
CA LYS A 363 12.83 -19.41 1.40
C LYS A 363 12.72 -17.90 1.55
N ARG A 364 12.73 -17.15 0.45
CA ARG A 364 12.61 -15.68 0.47
C ARG A 364 11.27 -15.24 1.04
N MET A 365 10.18 -15.93 0.70
CA MET A 365 8.85 -15.64 1.24
C MET A 365 8.82 -15.89 2.77
N ALA A 366 9.39 -16.99 3.25
CA ALA A 366 9.48 -17.26 4.68
C ALA A 366 10.30 -16.18 5.40
N THR A 367 11.48 -15.83 4.87
CA THR A 367 12.33 -14.76 5.42
C THR A 367 11.59 -13.41 5.49
N LEU A 368 10.91 -13.01 4.41
CA LEU A 368 10.15 -11.76 4.39
C LEU A 368 8.96 -11.80 5.33
N LYS A 369 8.30 -12.95 5.50
CA LYS A 369 7.18 -13.12 6.42
C LYS A 369 7.64 -13.04 7.89
N GLU A 370 8.73 -13.71 8.22
CA GLU A 370 9.35 -13.63 9.55
C GLU A 370 9.85 -12.20 9.85
N ALA A 371 10.37 -11.52 8.83
CA ALA A 371 10.81 -10.13 8.94
C ALA A 371 9.67 -9.11 8.96
N ARG A 372 8.41 -9.54 8.82
CA ARG A 372 7.21 -8.68 8.65
C ARG A 372 7.31 -7.68 7.49
N MET A 373 8.07 -8.03 6.46
CA MET A 373 8.28 -7.23 5.25
C MET A 373 7.49 -7.77 4.04
N LEU A 374 6.65 -8.78 4.24
CA LEU A 374 5.89 -9.42 3.17
C LEU A 374 4.50 -8.76 3.07
N SER A 375 4.31 -7.90 2.08
CA SER A 375 2.97 -7.36 1.79
C SER A 375 2.06 -8.44 1.22
N LYS A 376 0.74 -8.27 1.40
CA LYS A 376 -0.27 -9.17 0.82
C LYS A 376 -0.13 -9.29 -0.70
N LYS A 377 0.20 -8.18 -1.37
CA LYS A 377 0.44 -8.16 -2.83
C LYS A 377 1.64 -9.02 -3.20
N GLU A 378 2.77 -8.81 -2.54
CA GLU A 378 4.00 -9.56 -2.80
C GLU A 378 3.84 -11.06 -2.45
N GLU A 379 3.14 -11.39 -1.35
CA GLU A 379 2.80 -12.76 -0.99
C GLU A 379 1.98 -13.44 -2.10
N SER A 380 0.94 -12.77 -2.58
CA SER A 380 0.09 -13.27 -3.68
C SER A 380 0.91 -13.53 -4.96
N ILE A 381 1.75 -12.58 -5.37
CA ILE A 381 2.59 -12.74 -6.57
C ILE A 381 3.58 -13.89 -6.41
N ARG A 382 4.21 -14.06 -5.24
CA ARG A 382 5.16 -15.15 -4.99
C ARG A 382 4.49 -16.52 -4.94
N LEU A 383 3.29 -16.61 -4.36
CA LEU A 383 2.51 -17.85 -4.37
C LEU A 383 2.16 -18.24 -5.81
N GLN A 384 1.72 -17.30 -6.63
CA GLN A 384 1.43 -17.55 -8.04
C GLN A 384 2.69 -17.93 -8.84
N LEU A 385 3.85 -17.30 -8.55
CA LEU A 385 5.14 -17.69 -9.15
C LEU A 385 5.50 -19.14 -8.81
N ILE A 386 5.40 -19.51 -7.53
CA ILE A 386 5.70 -20.87 -7.05
C ILE A 386 4.77 -21.88 -7.73
N GLN A 387 3.48 -21.54 -7.85
CA GLN A 387 2.50 -22.38 -8.53
C GLN A 387 2.85 -22.55 -10.01
N MET A 388 3.11 -21.47 -10.76
CA MET A 388 3.45 -21.55 -12.18
C MET A 388 4.75 -22.32 -12.44
N PHE A 389 5.79 -22.13 -11.61
CA PHE A 389 6.98 -22.94 -11.75
C PHE A 389 6.72 -24.41 -11.41
N GLY A 390 5.80 -24.70 -10.48
CA GLY A 390 5.31 -26.05 -10.19
C GLY A 390 4.58 -26.68 -11.39
N ASP A 391 3.75 -25.92 -12.06
CA ASP A 391 3.02 -26.35 -13.26
C ASP A 391 4.00 -26.65 -14.41
N PHE A 392 5.02 -25.81 -14.63
CA PHE A 392 6.09 -26.03 -15.59
C PHE A 392 6.89 -27.32 -15.27
N TYR A 393 7.21 -27.52 -14.01
CA TYR A 393 7.92 -28.71 -13.56
C TYR A 393 7.09 -29.99 -13.74
N SER A 394 5.77 -29.91 -13.51
CA SER A 394 4.84 -31.03 -13.74
C SER A 394 4.73 -31.40 -15.21
N ALA A 395 4.64 -30.38 -16.09
CA ALA A 395 4.62 -30.59 -17.53
C ALA A 395 5.90 -31.28 -18.06
N LEU A 396 7.06 -30.94 -17.50
CA LEU A 396 8.32 -31.64 -17.81
C LEU A 396 8.29 -33.10 -17.36
N LYS A 397 7.79 -33.40 -16.17
CA LYS A 397 7.69 -34.78 -15.66
C LYS A 397 6.75 -35.63 -16.50
N GLU A 398 5.61 -35.11 -16.91
CA GLU A 398 4.65 -35.80 -17.77
C GLU A 398 5.30 -36.16 -19.12
N ARG A 399 6.01 -35.22 -19.73
CA ARG A 399 6.75 -35.45 -20.96
C ARG A 399 7.80 -36.55 -20.79
N ASN A 400 8.64 -36.46 -19.75
CA ASN A 400 9.72 -37.41 -19.49
C ASN A 400 9.20 -38.81 -19.11
N SER A 401 7.94 -38.94 -18.66
CA SER A 401 7.30 -40.23 -18.41
C SER A 401 6.69 -40.87 -19.65
N THR A 402 6.40 -40.08 -20.69
CA THR A 402 5.77 -40.56 -21.93
C THR A 402 6.76 -40.84 -23.07
N GLU A 403 7.94 -40.24 -23.04
CA GLU A 403 9.00 -40.44 -24.01
C GLU A 403 10.01 -41.46 -23.44
N ASP A 404 10.31 -42.55 -24.20
CA ASP A 404 11.35 -43.51 -23.85
C ASP A 404 12.75 -42.87 -24.03
N THR A 405 13.33 -42.38 -22.92
CA THR A 405 14.53 -41.53 -22.88
C THR A 405 15.84 -42.34 -23.06
N GLY A 406 15.79 -43.50 -23.70
CA GLY A 406 16.96 -44.29 -24.05
C GLY A 406 17.92 -43.56 -25.00
N ASN A 407 19.03 -43.03 -24.50
CA ASN A 407 20.21 -42.54 -25.27
C ASN A 407 20.09 -41.16 -25.97
N ARG A 408 19.43 -40.16 -25.39
CA ARG A 408 19.56 -38.78 -25.87
C ARG A 408 20.74 -38.08 -25.19
N GLU A 409 21.53 -37.30 -25.97
CA GLU A 409 22.57 -36.42 -25.42
C GLU A 409 21.90 -35.41 -24.46
N ASP A 410 22.34 -35.31 -23.21
CA ASP A 410 21.77 -34.42 -22.14
C ASP A 410 21.48 -32.98 -22.61
N ARG A 411 22.28 -32.49 -23.53
CA ARG A 411 22.14 -31.14 -24.09
C ARG A 411 20.90 -30.97 -24.98
N LYS A 412 20.56 -31.98 -25.80
CA LYS A 412 19.38 -31.96 -26.67
C LYS A 412 18.09 -32.09 -25.87
N GLU A 413 18.16 -32.83 -24.78
CA GLU A 413 17.03 -32.97 -23.84
C GLU A 413 16.76 -31.66 -23.12
N ASN A 414 17.77 -30.96 -22.61
CA ASN A 414 17.63 -29.64 -22.00
C ASN A 414 17.06 -28.57 -22.96
N GLU A 415 17.47 -28.56 -24.21
CA GLU A 415 16.93 -27.64 -25.21
C GLU A 415 15.45 -27.92 -25.52
N ALA A 416 15.06 -29.18 -25.53
CA ALA A 416 13.69 -29.60 -25.75
C ALA A 416 12.81 -29.30 -24.52
N ASP A 417 13.32 -29.51 -23.30
CA ASP A 417 12.68 -29.13 -22.03
C ASP A 417 12.44 -27.61 -21.97
N PHE A 418 13.45 -26.84 -22.31
CA PHE A 418 13.34 -25.38 -22.36
C PHE A 418 12.30 -24.92 -23.41
N SER A 419 12.23 -25.60 -24.57
CA SER A 419 11.22 -25.30 -25.58
C SER A 419 9.81 -25.53 -25.07
N LEU A 420 9.57 -26.64 -24.34
CA LEU A 420 8.27 -26.92 -23.73
C LEU A 420 7.85 -25.81 -22.75
N ILE A 421 8.74 -25.40 -21.84
CA ILE A 421 8.43 -24.33 -20.88
C ILE A 421 8.17 -23.00 -21.61
N LYS A 422 8.95 -22.70 -22.64
CA LYS A 422 8.72 -21.51 -23.48
C LYS A 422 7.34 -21.54 -24.12
N ASP A 423 6.88 -22.67 -24.57
CA ASP A 423 5.53 -22.83 -25.15
C ASP A 423 4.45 -22.66 -24.07
N CYS A 424 4.63 -23.24 -22.89
CA CYS A 424 3.73 -23.01 -21.74
C CYS A 424 3.66 -21.52 -21.37
N PHE A 425 4.80 -20.84 -21.33
CA PHE A 425 4.86 -19.40 -21.06
C PHE A 425 4.15 -18.59 -22.14
N ARG A 426 4.32 -18.95 -23.42
CA ARG A 426 3.64 -18.28 -24.55
C ARG A 426 2.12 -18.36 -24.43
N VAL A 427 1.57 -19.50 -24.04
CA VAL A 427 0.11 -19.66 -23.79
C VAL A 427 -0.35 -18.68 -22.71
N LYS A 428 0.41 -18.54 -21.63
CA LYS A 428 0.08 -17.58 -20.54
C LYS A 428 0.16 -16.12 -20.98
N GLU A 429 1.08 -15.80 -21.86
CA GLU A 429 1.17 -14.45 -22.44
C GLU A 429 0.02 -14.17 -23.42
N GLU A 430 -0.43 -15.17 -24.18
CA GLU A 430 -1.62 -15.07 -25.06
C GLU A 430 -2.90 -14.88 -24.22
N GLU A 431 -3.07 -15.62 -23.11
CA GLU A 431 -4.17 -15.44 -22.15
C GLU A 431 -4.17 -14.00 -21.61
N ARG A 432 -3.01 -13.47 -21.20
CA ARG A 432 -2.87 -12.09 -20.75
C ARG A 432 -3.27 -11.09 -21.83
N GLN A 433 -2.84 -11.31 -23.05
CA GLN A 433 -3.18 -10.42 -24.19
C GLN A 433 -4.68 -10.36 -24.45
N GLN A 434 -5.38 -11.50 -24.37
CA GLN A 434 -6.84 -11.55 -24.48
C GLN A 434 -7.53 -10.75 -23.37
N GLU A 435 -7.02 -10.84 -22.13
CA GLU A 435 -7.56 -10.07 -21.03
C GLU A 435 -7.29 -8.56 -21.18
N VAL A 436 -6.14 -8.17 -21.71
CA VAL A 436 -5.82 -6.78 -22.05
C VAL A 436 -6.84 -6.23 -23.05
N GLU A 437 -7.13 -6.98 -24.10
CA GLU A 437 -8.14 -6.58 -25.09
C GLU A 437 -9.53 -6.49 -24.49
N LYS A 438 -9.91 -7.46 -23.62
CA LYS A 438 -11.18 -7.44 -22.89
C LYS A 438 -11.29 -6.20 -22.01
N THR A 439 -10.27 -5.92 -21.20
CA THR A 439 -10.22 -4.74 -20.31
C THR A 439 -10.29 -3.42 -21.09
N GLY A 440 -9.58 -3.33 -22.22
CA GLY A 440 -9.65 -2.19 -23.12
C GLY A 440 -11.05 -1.97 -23.72
N LYS A 441 -11.74 -3.06 -24.08
CA LYS A 441 -13.14 -3.00 -24.54
C LYS A 441 -14.09 -2.59 -23.43
N MET A 442 -13.96 -3.15 -22.22
CA MET A 442 -14.75 -2.75 -21.05
C MET A 442 -14.65 -1.24 -20.78
N LEU A 443 -13.42 -0.69 -20.80
CA LEU A 443 -13.21 0.74 -20.63
C LEU A 443 -13.88 1.55 -21.75
N SER A 444 -13.71 1.16 -23.00
CA SER A 444 -14.33 1.83 -24.14
C SER A 444 -15.85 1.79 -24.08
N ASN A 445 -16.45 0.67 -23.68
CA ASN A 445 -17.88 0.50 -23.53
C ASN A 445 -18.44 1.38 -22.41
N ALA A 446 -17.78 1.44 -21.25
CA ALA A 446 -18.14 2.32 -20.15
C ALA A 446 -18.13 3.80 -20.58
N LEU A 447 -17.07 4.25 -21.25
CA LEU A 447 -16.95 5.62 -21.74
C LEU A 447 -17.98 5.95 -22.81
N ASN A 448 -18.22 5.04 -23.75
CA ASN A 448 -19.25 5.24 -24.78
C ASN A 448 -20.66 5.27 -24.17
N PHE A 449 -20.94 4.38 -23.20
CA PHE A 449 -22.21 4.39 -22.48
C PHE A 449 -22.44 5.75 -21.78
N LEU A 450 -21.46 6.24 -21.02
CA LEU A 450 -21.55 7.52 -20.32
C LEU A 450 -21.67 8.69 -21.31
N GLY A 451 -20.88 8.70 -22.38
CA GLY A 451 -20.93 9.72 -23.42
C GLY A 451 -22.26 9.74 -24.18
N ASN A 452 -22.83 8.58 -24.48
CA ASN A 452 -24.12 8.48 -25.17
C ASN A 452 -25.32 8.81 -24.25
N THR A 453 -25.23 8.47 -22.96
CA THR A 453 -26.31 8.69 -21.98
C THR A 453 -26.29 10.11 -21.43
N PHE A 454 -25.17 10.60 -20.95
CA PHE A 454 -25.04 11.88 -20.26
C PHE A 454 -24.39 12.98 -21.11
N GLY A 455 -23.95 12.64 -22.33
CA GLY A 455 -23.19 13.55 -23.17
C GLY A 455 -21.83 13.91 -22.52
N GLU A 456 -21.34 15.10 -22.82
CA GLU A 456 -20.12 15.66 -22.20
C GLU A 456 -20.42 16.35 -20.86
N GLY A 457 -21.30 15.71 -20.04
CA GLY A 457 -21.78 16.21 -18.78
C GLY A 457 -20.82 16.05 -17.61
N GLN A 458 -21.29 16.40 -16.43
CA GLN A 458 -20.54 16.29 -15.17
C GLN A 458 -20.21 14.85 -14.82
N GLU A 459 -21.09 13.91 -15.16
CA GLU A 459 -20.93 12.48 -14.90
C GLU A 459 -19.71 11.90 -15.62
N LEU A 460 -19.55 12.21 -16.91
CA LEU A 460 -18.38 11.75 -17.68
C LEU A 460 -17.08 12.37 -17.17
N LEU A 461 -17.11 13.66 -16.79
CA LEU A 461 -15.96 14.35 -16.22
C LEU A 461 -15.52 13.73 -14.89
N LEU A 462 -16.47 13.42 -14.01
CA LEU A 462 -16.19 12.73 -12.74
C LEU A 462 -15.58 11.35 -12.99
N PHE A 463 -16.16 10.56 -13.88
CA PHE A 463 -15.64 9.23 -14.20
C PHE A 463 -14.20 9.28 -14.73
N LEU A 464 -13.89 10.16 -15.67
CA LEU A 464 -12.54 10.36 -16.18
C LEU A 464 -11.56 10.81 -15.08
N SER A 465 -12.01 11.73 -14.22
CA SER A 465 -11.21 12.17 -13.06
C SER A 465 -10.90 11.02 -12.10
N GLU A 466 -11.86 10.11 -11.86
CA GLU A 466 -11.64 8.93 -11.03
C GLU A 466 -10.62 7.96 -11.64
N LEU A 467 -10.69 7.73 -12.95
CA LEU A 467 -9.70 6.91 -13.65
C LEU A 467 -8.27 7.48 -13.52
N THR A 468 -8.11 8.81 -13.58
CA THR A 468 -6.80 9.45 -13.45
C THR A 468 -6.22 9.40 -12.02
N LYS A 469 -7.04 9.14 -11.01
CA LYS A 469 -6.59 8.97 -9.61
C LYS A 469 -6.13 7.53 -9.30
N SER A 470 -6.51 6.57 -10.14
CA SER A 470 -6.13 5.17 -9.95
C SER A 470 -4.78 4.87 -10.58
N PRO A 471 -3.76 4.47 -9.78
CA PRO A 471 -2.45 4.07 -10.32
C PRO A 471 -2.53 2.86 -11.26
N TYR A 472 -3.49 1.96 -11.02
CA TYR A 472 -3.69 0.78 -11.85
C TYR A 472 -4.31 1.13 -13.21
N ALA A 473 -5.30 2.04 -13.23
CA ALA A 473 -5.88 2.56 -14.46
C ALA A 473 -4.82 3.33 -15.27
N LEU A 474 -4.04 4.23 -14.60
CA LEU A 474 -2.94 4.95 -15.24
C LEU A 474 -1.87 4.00 -15.79
N GLY A 475 -1.52 2.94 -15.03
CA GLY A 475 -0.58 1.92 -15.48
C GLY A 475 -1.08 1.21 -16.75
N PHE A 476 -2.35 0.80 -16.78
CA PHE A 476 -2.96 0.20 -17.96
C PHE A 476 -2.97 1.16 -19.17
N LEU A 477 -3.44 2.40 -18.96
CA LEU A 477 -3.51 3.41 -20.01
C LEU A 477 -2.15 3.80 -20.57
N SER A 478 -1.12 3.87 -19.71
CA SER A 478 0.26 4.16 -20.13
C SER A 478 0.87 3.03 -20.97
N ASP A 479 0.58 1.77 -20.62
CA ASP A 479 1.16 0.61 -21.28
C ASP A 479 0.43 0.21 -22.57
N VAL A 480 -0.89 0.27 -22.56
CA VAL A 480 -1.76 -0.26 -23.62
C VAL A 480 -2.38 0.85 -24.47
N GLY A 481 -2.68 1.98 -23.82
CA GLY A 481 -3.46 3.05 -24.43
C GLY A 481 -4.96 2.66 -24.54
N ASN A 482 -5.79 3.65 -24.88
CA ASN A 482 -7.19 3.45 -25.28
C ASN A 482 -7.67 4.67 -26.07
N GLU A 483 -8.08 4.47 -27.32
CA GLU A 483 -8.49 5.57 -28.21
C GLU A 483 -9.72 6.32 -27.70
N THR A 484 -10.69 5.59 -27.14
CA THR A 484 -11.91 6.19 -26.60
C THR A 484 -11.59 7.07 -25.39
N TYR A 485 -10.72 6.58 -24.49
CA TYR A 485 -10.24 7.39 -23.37
C TYR A 485 -9.49 8.65 -23.85
N SER A 486 -8.57 8.49 -24.80
CA SER A 486 -7.81 9.63 -25.34
C SER A 486 -8.71 10.69 -25.95
N ARG A 487 -9.75 10.29 -26.68
CA ARG A 487 -10.75 11.19 -27.25
C ARG A 487 -11.45 12.00 -26.16
N TYR A 488 -12.01 11.35 -25.13
CA TYR A 488 -12.72 12.05 -24.07
C TYR A 488 -11.80 12.86 -23.15
N ASN A 489 -10.57 12.42 -22.93
CA ASN A 489 -9.59 13.15 -22.11
C ASN A 489 -9.14 14.46 -22.78
N GLN A 490 -9.07 14.54 -24.10
CA GLN A 490 -8.81 15.78 -24.82
C GLN A 490 -9.88 16.83 -24.54
N TYR A 491 -11.14 16.46 -24.40
CA TYR A 491 -12.22 17.38 -24.03
C TYR A 491 -12.06 17.95 -22.63
N LEU A 492 -11.56 17.18 -21.68
CA LEU A 492 -11.23 17.65 -20.32
C LEU A 492 -10.17 18.77 -20.37
N LEU A 493 -9.07 18.53 -21.07
CA LEU A 493 -7.97 19.49 -21.18
C LEU A 493 -8.39 20.79 -21.89
N LEU A 494 -9.33 20.73 -22.83
CA LEU A 494 -9.87 21.89 -23.52
C LEU A 494 -10.82 22.69 -22.61
N LYS A 495 -11.68 22.04 -21.82
CA LYS A 495 -12.59 22.71 -20.86
C LYS A 495 -11.81 23.37 -19.72
N ASP A 496 -10.77 22.75 -19.20
CA ASP A 496 -9.92 23.33 -18.15
C ASP A 496 -9.18 24.57 -18.67
N LYS A 497 -8.64 24.53 -19.90
CA LYS A 497 -8.06 25.71 -20.54
C LYS A 497 -9.07 26.83 -20.78
N GLN A 498 -10.29 26.50 -21.17
CA GLN A 498 -11.36 27.50 -21.33
C GLN A 498 -11.77 28.13 -20.02
N LYS A 499 -11.88 27.33 -18.92
CA LYS A 499 -12.17 27.86 -17.59
C LYS A 499 -11.05 28.76 -17.08
N ALA A 500 -9.79 28.33 -17.20
CA ALA A 500 -8.65 29.15 -16.81
C ALA A 500 -8.60 30.48 -17.56
N LEU A 501 -8.82 30.47 -18.88
CA LEU A 501 -8.92 31.70 -19.69
C LEU A 501 -10.12 32.59 -19.30
N GLN A 502 -11.26 32.00 -18.89
CA GLN A 502 -12.42 32.76 -18.42
C GLN A 502 -12.18 33.37 -17.03
N GLU A 503 -11.43 32.69 -16.16
CA GLU A 503 -11.03 33.21 -14.85
C GLU A 503 -10.02 34.35 -15.00
N GLU A 504 -8.99 34.19 -15.83
CA GLU A 504 -8.05 35.25 -16.16
C GLU A 504 -8.77 36.48 -16.77
N ALA A 505 -9.70 36.26 -17.71
CA ALA A 505 -10.49 37.36 -18.29
C ALA A 505 -11.36 38.08 -17.25
N LYS A 506 -11.91 37.36 -16.26
CA LYS A 506 -12.66 37.96 -15.15
C LYS A 506 -11.78 38.73 -14.18
N GLU A 507 -10.55 38.29 -13.94
CA GLU A 507 -9.58 39.02 -13.11
C GLU A 507 -9.14 40.31 -13.78
N VAL A 508 -8.83 40.25 -15.08
CA VAL A 508 -8.48 41.46 -15.89
C VAL A 508 -9.64 42.46 -15.96
N LEU A 509 -10.89 41.98 -15.96
CA LEU A 509 -12.07 42.87 -15.95
C LEU A 509 -12.40 43.43 -14.57
N ARG A 510 -11.80 42.91 -13.49
CA ARG A 510 -11.96 43.41 -12.11
C ARG A 510 -10.83 44.33 -11.67
N SER A 511 -9.70 44.34 -12.40
CA SER A 511 -8.58 45.26 -12.23
C SER A 511 -8.80 46.55 -13.03
#